data_d532d86cd8132a54e8063092e2bc5ef9
#
_entry.id   d532d86cd8132a54e8063092e2bc5ef9
#
_cell.length_a   1.000
_cell.length_b   1.000
_cell.length_c   1.000
_cell.angle_alpha   90.00
_cell.angle_beta   90.00
_cell.angle_gamma   90.00
#
_symmetry.space_group_name_H-M   'P 1'
#
loop_
_entity.id
_entity.type
_entity.pdbx_description
1 polymer ?
#
loop_
_entity_poly.entity_id
_entity_poly.type
_entity_poly.pdbx_seq_one_letter_code
_entity_poly.pdbx_strand_id
1 'polypeptide(L)'
;MTPLAALAKAPPARPSERLGTGLAGVTSERVRAIKAQPRSEYEAHAFYHDAAFRLDAVKLMPGEYFVHDGDDLLLTTVLGSCVSVCLIDRAAHLGGMNHFMLPDGGSAGRYGVYAMELLINGLMKRGARRERLQAKVFGGGHVMSNFSTINVGEQNVAFIDQFLASERIPVVSRDVLDIHPRKVCLFPGSGRALVKKLAAAQASGIASQEAAVRGALSKAPAQSAAGSVELF
;
A
#
# COMPACT_ATOMS: atom_id res chain seq x y z
N MET A 1 -33.31 -51.94 22.04
CA MET A 1 -34.16 -50.83 21.54
C MET A 1 -33.28 -49.57 21.55
N THR A 2 -32.76 -49.22 20.42
CA THR A 2 -31.82 -48.07 20.24
C THR A 2 -32.61 -46.91 19.63
N PRO A 3 -32.59 -45.68 20.17
CA PRO A 3 -33.25 -44.59 19.51
C PRO A 3 -32.40 -43.98 18.41
N LEU A 4 -33.06 -43.75 17.28
CA LEU A 4 -32.60 -43.06 16.09
C LEU A 4 -32.08 -41.65 16.40
N ALA A 5 -30.84 -41.34 16.03
CA ALA A 5 -30.34 -39.98 16.04
C ALA A 5 -30.91 -39.24 14.80
N ALA A 6 -31.59 -38.11 15.09
CA ALA A 6 -32.13 -37.21 14.08
C ALA A 6 -30.99 -36.49 13.34
N LEU A 7 -30.90 -36.68 12.02
CA LEU A 7 -30.06 -35.87 11.13
C LEU A 7 -30.59 -34.43 11.13
N ALA A 8 -29.79 -33.50 11.68
CA ALA A 8 -30.04 -32.07 11.52
C ALA A 8 -29.75 -31.68 10.07
N LYS A 9 -30.76 -31.21 9.37
CA LYS A 9 -30.69 -30.68 8.01
C LYS A 9 -29.86 -29.40 8.00
N ALA A 10 -28.78 -29.36 7.20
CA ALA A 10 -28.00 -28.15 6.98
C ALA A 10 -28.87 -27.04 6.37
N PRO A 11 -28.65 -25.77 6.72
CA PRO A 11 -29.38 -24.66 6.15
C PRO A 11 -29.04 -24.49 4.65
N PRO A 12 -29.99 -24.01 3.83
CA PRO A 12 -29.75 -23.82 2.40
C PRO A 12 -28.65 -22.78 2.16
N ALA A 13 -27.77 -23.09 1.23
CA ALA A 13 -26.74 -22.18 0.74
C ALA A 13 -27.40 -20.88 0.23
N ARG A 14 -26.87 -19.72 0.67
CA ARG A 14 -27.29 -18.42 0.15
C ARG A 14 -27.03 -18.37 -1.36
N PRO A 15 -27.93 -17.75 -2.15
CA PRO A 15 -27.68 -17.59 -3.58
C PRO A 15 -26.36 -16.83 -3.78
N SER A 16 -25.46 -17.40 -4.56
CA SER A 16 -24.30 -16.71 -5.06
C SER A 16 -24.79 -15.48 -5.80
N GLU A 17 -24.49 -14.29 -5.27
CA GLU A 17 -24.64 -13.06 -6.04
C GLU A 17 -23.87 -13.23 -7.33
N ARG A 18 -24.61 -13.26 -8.43
CA ARG A 18 -24.04 -13.31 -9.78
C ARG A 18 -23.14 -12.08 -9.91
N LEU A 19 -21.83 -12.33 -10.04
CA LEU A 19 -20.93 -11.33 -10.59
C LEU A 19 -21.58 -10.84 -11.90
N GLY A 20 -21.99 -9.58 -11.90
CA GLY A 20 -22.52 -8.95 -13.09
C GLY A 20 -21.53 -9.15 -14.23
N THR A 21 -22.04 -9.61 -15.37
CA THR A 21 -21.30 -9.70 -16.63
C THR A 21 -20.97 -8.28 -17.10
N GLY A 22 -20.03 -7.62 -16.40
CA GLY A 22 -19.46 -6.35 -16.81
C GLY A 22 -18.58 -6.61 -18.03
N LEU A 23 -18.91 -5.93 -19.13
CA LEU A 23 -18.14 -5.87 -20.36
C LEU A 23 -16.66 -5.69 -20.05
N ALA A 24 -15.83 -6.66 -20.46
CA ALA A 24 -14.39 -6.63 -20.29
C ALA A 24 -13.81 -5.33 -20.86
N GLY A 25 -13.14 -4.53 -20.03
CA GLY A 25 -12.35 -3.37 -20.45
C GLY A 25 -13.00 -1.98 -20.31
N VAL A 26 -14.20 -1.87 -19.75
CA VAL A 26 -14.82 -0.55 -19.55
C VAL A 26 -14.51 -0.03 -18.15
N THR A 27 -13.73 1.06 -18.09
CA THR A 27 -13.52 1.84 -16.85
C THR A 27 -14.88 2.28 -16.29
N SER A 28 -15.14 2.01 -15.00
CA SER A 28 -16.37 2.44 -14.33
C SER A 28 -16.48 3.98 -14.36
N GLU A 29 -17.69 4.51 -14.36
CA GLU A 29 -17.94 5.95 -14.29
C GLU A 29 -17.30 6.56 -13.04
N ARG A 30 -17.39 5.86 -11.92
CA ARG A 30 -16.75 6.23 -10.66
C ARG A 30 -15.23 6.38 -10.80
N VAL A 31 -14.56 5.43 -11.41
CA VAL A 31 -13.10 5.49 -11.61
C VAL A 31 -12.74 6.59 -12.60
N ARG A 32 -13.58 6.88 -13.62
CA ARG A 32 -13.38 8.03 -14.50
C ARG A 32 -13.46 9.35 -13.73
N ALA A 33 -14.45 9.50 -12.87
CA ALA A 33 -14.57 10.68 -12.01
C ALA A 33 -13.35 10.84 -11.09
N ILE A 34 -12.86 9.74 -10.49
CA ILE A 34 -11.64 9.75 -9.69
C ILE A 34 -10.45 10.21 -10.53
N LYS A 35 -10.25 9.69 -11.74
CA LYS A 35 -9.14 10.08 -12.62
C LYS A 35 -9.16 11.56 -13.01
N ALA A 36 -10.34 12.16 -13.09
CA ALA A 36 -10.51 13.56 -13.47
C ALA A 36 -10.30 14.55 -12.32
N GLN A 37 -10.28 14.10 -11.06
CA GLN A 37 -10.07 14.97 -9.90
C GLN A 37 -8.62 15.48 -9.83
N PRO A 38 -8.39 16.74 -9.44
CA PRO A 38 -7.07 17.23 -9.12
C PRO A 38 -6.48 16.41 -7.95
N ARG A 39 -5.17 16.20 -7.98
CA ARG A 39 -4.46 15.44 -6.94
C ARG A 39 -3.87 16.38 -5.91
N SER A 40 -3.90 15.92 -4.65
CA SER A 40 -3.12 16.54 -3.60
C SER A 40 -1.63 16.27 -3.84
N GLU A 41 -0.78 17.07 -3.20
CA GLU A 41 0.66 16.79 -3.19
C GLU A 41 0.91 15.37 -2.66
N TYR A 42 1.80 14.63 -3.31
CA TYR A 42 2.13 13.22 -3.02
C TYR A 42 0.99 12.20 -3.25
N GLU A 43 -0.16 12.61 -3.75
CA GLU A 43 -1.20 11.65 -4.15
C GLU A 43 -0.90 11.06 -5.53
N ALA A 44 -0.90 9.74 -5.65
CA ALA A 44 -0.56 9.04 -6.89
C ALA A 44 -1.52 9.40 -8.04
N HIS A 45 -0.96 9.56 -9.24
CA HIS A 45 -1.68 10.01 -10.43
C HIS A 45 -1.45 9.11 -11.67
N ALA A 46 -0.63 8.07 -11.56
CA ALA A 46 -0.30 7.18 -12.67
C ALA A 46 -1.34 6.06 -12.80
N PHE A 47 -2.46 6.34 -13.47
CA PHE A 47 -3.51 5.35 -13.72
C PHE A 47 -3.24 4.53 -14.97
N TYR A 48 -3.60 3.24 -14.92
CA TYR A 48 -3.53 2.31 -16.05
C TYR A 48 -4.62 1.23 -15.93
N HIS A 49 -4.82 0.44 -16.98
CA HIS A 49 -5.67 -0.74 -16.92
C HIS A 49 -4.80 -1.98 -16.69
N ASP A 50 -5.03 -2.72 -15.61
CA ASP A 50 -4.33 -3.98 -15.34
C ASP A 50 -5.10 -5.14 -15.98
N ALA A 51 -4.54 -5.67 -17.09
CA ALA A 51 -5.18 -6.72 -17.87
C ALA A 51 -5.31 -8.06 -17.09
N ALA A 52 -4.43 -8.33 -16.13
CA ALA A 52 -4.48 -9.57 -15.36
C ALA A 52 -5.68 -9.59 -14.40
N PHE A 53 -6.01 -8.44 -13.84
CA PHE A 53 -7.17 -8.28 -12.95
C PHE A 53 -8.41 -7.74 -13.67
N ARG A 54 -8.27 -7.26 -14.92
CA ARG A 54 -9.32 -6.60 -15.70
C ARG A 54 -9.94 -5.41 -14.94
N LEU A 55 -9.10 -4.68 -14.24
CA LEU A 55 -9.46 -3.53 -13.42
C LEU A 55 -8.57 -2.33 -13.76
N ASP A 56 -9.11 -1.15 -13.53
CA ASP A 56 -8.27 0.03 -13.46
C ASP A 56 -7.38 -0.03 -12.22
N ALA A 57 -6.20 0.49 -12.36
CA ALA A 57 -5.19 0.52 -11.32
C ALA A 57 -4.53 1.89 -11.24
N VAL A 58 -4.08 2.26 -10.05
CA VAL A 58 -3.16 3.38 -9.85
C VAL A 58 -1.82 2.83 -9.36
N LYS A 59 -0.74 3.23 -10.04
CA LYS A 59 0.62 2.88 -9.66
C LYS A 59 1.19 3.96 -8.76
N LEU A 60 1.64 3.55 -7.59
CA LEU A 60 2.30 4.43 -6.64
C LEU A 60 3.81 4.45 -6.91
N MET A 61 4.35 5.64 -7.14
CA MET A 61 5.78 5.90 -7.23
C MET A 61 6.36 6.21 -5.85
N PRO A 62 7.69 6.15 -5.65
CA PRO A 62 8.31 6.52 -4.38
C PRO A 62 7.90 7.93 -3.93
N GLY A 63 7.45 8.05 -2.68
CA GLY A 63 6.93 9.28 -2.10
C GLY A 63 5.42 9.45 -2.20
N GLU A 64 4.74 8.63 -2.98
CA GLU A 64 3.30 8.76 -3.19
C GLU A 64 2.48 7.87 -2.25
N TYR A 65 1.23 8.29 -2.06
CA TYR A 65 0.19 7.51 -1.41
C TYR A 65 -1.12 7.55 -2.21
N PHE A 66 -2.02 6.61 -1.94
CA PHE A 66 -3.38 6.64 -2.46
C PHE A 66 -4.34 5.95 -1.52
N VAL A 67 -5.57 6.49 -1.42
CA VAL A 67 -6.65 5.95 -0.59
C VAL A 67 -7.89 5.76 -1.45
N HIS A 68 -8.54 4.62 -1.30
CA HIS A 68 -9.77 4.32 -2.03
C HIS A 68 -10.72 3.46 -1.18
N ASP A 69 -12.01 3.59 -1.44
CA ASP A 69 -13.08 2.77 -0.90
C ASP A 69 -13.62 1.82 -1.98
N GLY A 70 -13.71 0.55 -1.67
CA GLY A 70 -14.11 -0.49 -2.63
C GLY A 70 -12.94 -1.15 -3.35
N ASP A 71 -13.26 -2.14 -4.17
CA ASP A 71 -12.31 -2.99 -4.91
C ASP A 71 -12.39 -2.78 -6.44
N ASP A 72 -13.01 -1.69 -6.89
CA ASP A 72 -13.14 -1.30 -8.31
C ASP A 72 -11.91 -0.56 -8.85
N LEU A 73 -10.97 -0.22 -7.99
CA LEU A 73 -9.66 0.34 -8.33
C LEU A 73 -8.55 -0.40 -7.56
N LEU A 74 -7.55 -0.88 -8.29
CA LEU A 74 -6.40 -1.58 -7.72
C LEU A 74 -5.29 -0.59 -7.38
N LEU A 75 -4.71 -0.67 -6.18
CA LEU A 75 -3.49 0.07 -5.83
C LEU A 75 -2.28 -0.82 -6.05
N THR A 76 -1.29 -0.33 -6.79
CA THR A 76 -0.13 -1.15 -7.14
C THR A 76 1.18 -0.40 -6.93
N THR A 77 2.22 -1.13 -6.56
CA THR A 77 3.59 -0.61 -6.54
C THR A 77 4.62 -1.71 -6.78
N VAL A 78 5.84 -1.29 -7.11
CA VAL A 78 7.00 -2.20 -7.24
C VAL A 78 8.07 -1.73 -6.28
N LEU A 79 8.55 -2.64 -5.46
CA LEU A 79 9.45 -2.37 -4.34
C LEU A 79 10.74 -3.17 -4.50
N GLY A 80 11.86 -2.51 -4.35
CA GLY A 80 13.17 -3.09 -4.09
C GLY A 80 13.51 -2.93 -2.60
N SER A 81 14.34 -1.94 -2.28
CA SER A 81 14.69 -1.56 -0.90
C SER A 81 13.65 -0.65 -0.23
N CYS A 82 12.77 -0.05 -1.01
CA CYS A 82 11.63 0.72 -0.52
C CYS A 82 10.64 -0.15 0.26
N VAL A 83 9.78 0.51 1.05
CA VAL A 83 8.70 -0.12 1.81
C VAL A 83 7.35 0.48 1.39
N SER A 84 6.34 -0.36 1.38
CA SER A 84 4.95 0.03 1.25
C SER A 84 4.16 -0.44 2.46
N VAL A 85 3.39 0.46 3.05
CA VAL A 85 2.40 0.15 4.06
C VAL A 85 1.02 0.25 3.45
N CYS A 86 0.24 -0.82 3.60
CA CYS A 86 -1.18 -0.81 3.32
C CYS A 86 -1.92 -0.66 4.65
N LEU A 87 -2.70 0.40 4.81
CA LEU A 87 -3.60 0.58 5.96
C LEU A 87 -5.04 0.31 5.53
N ILE A 88 -5.78 -0.39 6.38
CA ILE A 88 -7.11 -0.90 6.06
C ILE A 88 -8.04 -0.69 7.24
N ASP A 89 -9.21 -0.10 7.01
CA ASP A 89 -10.37 -0.15 7.89
C ASP A 89 -11.45 -1.03 7.22
N ARG A 90 -11.51 -2.30 7.63
CA ARG A 90 -12.43 -3.28 7.03
C ARG A 90 -13.90 -2.91 7.25
N ALA A 91 -14.22 -2.30 8.39
CA ALA A 91 -15.60 -1.94 8.71
C ALA A 91 -16.10 -0.78 7.85
N ALA A 92 -15.20 0.11 7.42
CA ALA A 92 -15.50 1.22 6.52
C ALA A 92 -15.33 0.85 5.03
N HIS A 93 -14.85 -0.35 4.70
CA HIS A 93 -14.46 -0.75 3.35
C HIS A 93 -13.44 0.22 2.72
N LEU A 94 -12.54 0.74 3.53
CA LEU A 94 -11.52 1.71 3.16
C LEU A 94 -10.14 1.11 3.28
N GLY A 95 -9.30 1.38 2.28
CA GLY A 95 -7.90 1.03 2.33
C GLY A 95 -7.06 2.04 1.58
N GLY A 96 -5.79 2.07 1.94
CA GLY A 96 -4.80 2.91 1.28
C GLY A 96 -3.44 2.26 1.28
N MET A 97 -2.58 2.75 0.43
CA MET A 97 -1.20 2.30 0.26
C MET A 97 -0.30 3.51 0.13
N ASN A 98 0.89 3.45 0.69
CA ASN A 98 1.97 4.36 0.36
C ASN A 98 3.16 3.62 -0.24
N HIS A 99 4.08 4.36 -0.82
CA HIS A 99 5.38 3.86 -1.25
C HIS A 99 6.44 4.84 -0.76
N PHE A 100 7.22 4.47 0.23
CA PHE A 100 8.23 5.37 0.76
C PHE A 100 9.59 4.71 0.89
N MET A 101 10.59 5.57 0.99
CA MET A 101 11.97 5.23 1.29
C MET A 101 12.56 6.37 2.13
N LEU A 102 13.25 6.01 3.20
CA LEU A 102 13.94 7.00 4.01
C LEU A 102 15.10 7.61 3.23
N PRO A 103 15.24 8.94 3.20
CA PRO A 103 16.43 9.59 2.68
C PRO A 103 17.63 9.34 3.60
N ASP A 104 18.82 9.56 3.07
CA ASP A 104 20.02 9.53 3.90
C ASP A 104 20.07 10.76 4.83
N GLY A 105 20.55 10.59 6.07
CA GLY A 105 20.83 11.66 7.00
C GLY A 105 19.75 11.96 8.03
N GLY A 106 19.93 13.06 8.77
CA GLY A 106 19.15 13.37 9.97
C GLY A 106 17.67 13.73 9.77
N SER A 107 17.21 13.92 8.53
CA SER A 107 15.80 14.17 8.20
C SER A 107 14.99 12.90 7.96
N ALA A 108 15.64 11.73 7.91
CA ALA A 108 15.02 10.47 7.54
C ALA A 108 13.76 10.16 8.38
N GLY A 109 13.83 10.28 9.68
CA GLY A 109 12.70 10.01 10.57
C GLY A 109 11.49 10.93 10.30
N ARG A 110 11.73 12.23 10.11
CA ARG A 110 10.65 13.19 9.81
C ARG A 110 9.96 12.88 8.48
N TYR A 111 10.72 12.51 7.45
CA TYR A 111 10.17 12.12 6.16
C TYR A 111 9.30 10.86 6.27
N GLY A 112 9.78 9.84 6.98
CA GLY A 112 9.00 8.61 7.19
C GLY A 112 7.71 8.84 7.96
N VAL A 113 7.76 9.63 9.05
CA VAL A 113 6.56 10.03 9.80
C VAL A 113 5.56 10.76 8.88
N TYR A 114 6.02 11.75 8.12
CA TYR A 114 5.17 12.50 7.19
C TYR A 114 4.49 11.61 6.15
N ALA A 115 5.23 10.66 5.56
CA ALA A 115 4.67 9.71 4.59
C ALA A 115 3.58 8.80 5.19
N MET A 116 3.71 8.45 6.47
CA MET A 116 2.69 7.69 7.19
C MET A 116 1.48 8.55 7.58
N GLU A 117 1.71 9.79 8.01
CA GLU A 117 0.64 10.72 8.34
C GLU A 117 -0.23 11.07 7.13
N LEU A 118 0.36 11.27 5.96
CA LEU A 118 -0.40 11.48 4.72
C LEU A 118 -1.38 10.33 4.45
N LEU A 119 -0.94 9.09 4.60
CA LEU A 119 -1.78 7.91 4.40
C LEU A 119 -2.88 7.81 5.47
N ILE A 120 -2.53 7.97 6.75
CA ILE A 120 -3.48 7.90 7.87
C ILE A 120 -4.54 9.01 7.73
N ASN A 121 -4.11 10.25 7.51
CA ASN A 121 -5.01 11.40 7.37
C ASN A 121 -5.90 11.25 6.12
N GLY A 122 -5.36 10.72 5.02
CA GLY A 122 -6.14 10.41 3.82
C GLY A 122 -7.27 9.42 4.09
N LEU A 123 -7.02 8.39 4.89
CA LEU A 123 -8.03 7.41 5.32
C LEU A 123 -9.06 8.03 6.27
N MET A 124 -8.61 8.79 7.27
CA MET A 124 -9.50 9.42 8.25
C MET A 124 -10.42 10.46 7.60
N LYS A 125 -9.93 11.26 6.65
CA LYS A 125 -10.74 12.21 5.87
C LYS A 125 -11.86 11.51 5.06
N ARG A 126 -11.69 10.22 4.75
CA ARG A 126 -12.71 9.39 4.08
C ARG A 126 -13.58 8.58 5.03
N GLY A 127 -13.44 8.74 6.35
CA GLY A 127 -14.28 8.11 7.36
C GLY A 127 -13.72 6.84 8.00
N ALA A 128 -12.46 6.50 7.77
CA ALA A 128 -11.80 5.46 8.54
C ALA A 128 -11.66 5.89 10.00
N ARG A 129 -11.63 4.93 10.90
CA ARG A 129 -11.37 5.16 12.33
C ARG A 129 -9.99 4.63 12.70
N ARG A 130 -9.19 5.47 13.38
CA ARG A 130 -7.80 5.16 13.74
C ARG A 130 -7.69 3.85 14.53
N GLU A 131 -8.59 3.60 15.45
CA GLU A 131 -8.63 2.40 16.30
C GLU A 131 -8.97 1.11 15.54
N ARG A 132 -9.47 1.22 14.30
CA ARG A 132 -9.79 0.08 13.45
C ARG A 132 -8.76 -0.18 12.37
N LEU A 133 -7.76 0.70 12.25
CA LEU A 133 -6.71 0.54 11.25
C LEU A 133 -5.90 -0.73 11.51
N GLN A 134 -5.67 -1.48 10.45
CA GLN A 134 -4.78 -2.63 10.40
C GLN A 134 -3.75 -2.42 9.31
N ALA A 135 -2.50 -2.77 9.59
CA ALA A 135 -1.41 -2.60 8.65
C ALA A 135 -1.00 -3.92 7.98
N LYS A 136 -0.61 -3.82 6.70
CA LYS A 136 0.19 -4.82 6.00
C LYS A 136 1.44 -4.16 5.48
N VAL A 137 2.60 -4.80 5.63
CA VAL A 137 3.91 -4.20 5.32
C VAL A 137 4.65 -5.05 4.29
N PHE A 138 5.15 -4.39 3.24
CA PHE A 138 5.83 -5.05 2.13
C PHE A 138 7.08 -4.29 1.73
N GLY A 139 8.11 -4.99 1.22
CA GLY A 139 9.30 -4.38 0.66
C GLY A 139 10.54 -4.52 1.52
N GLY A 140 11.44 -3.54 1.48
CA GLY A 140 12.69 -3.57 2.22
C GLY A 140 13.67 -4.63 1.74
N GLY A 141 13.61 -5.02 0.45
CA GLY A 141 14.48 -6.05 -0.12
C GLY A 141 15.93 -5.59 -0.26
N HIS A 142 16.87 -6.50 -0.09
CA HIS A 142 18.29 -6.26 -0.35
C HIS A 142 18.59 -6.49 -1.84
N VAL A 143 18.15 -5.56 -2.68
CA VAL A 143 18.22 -5.67 -4.15
C VAL A 143 19.52 -5.11 -4.74
N MET A 144 20.37 -4.48 -3.95
CA MET A 144 21.65 -3.92 -4.37
C MET A 144 22.80 -4.80 -3.86
N SER A 145 23.57 -5.38 -4.77
CA SER A 145 24.72 -6.22 -4.46
C SER A 145 26.01 -5.46 -4.13
N ASN A 146 25.99 -4.13 -4.09
CA ASN A 146 27.18 -3.32 -3.90
C ASN A 146 27.35 -2.85 -2.45
N PHE A 147 28.35 -3.39 -1.79
CA PHE A 147 29.24 -2.93 -0.70
C PHE A 147 28.83 -1.72 0.19
N SER A 148 27.60 -1.28 0.25
CA SER A 148 27.22 -0.36 1.31
C SER A 148 26.99 -1.12 2.61
N THR A 149 27.74 -0.76 3.65
CA THR A 149 27.59 -1.26 5.03
C THR A 149 26.20 -1.00 5.63
N ILE A 150 25.39 -0.20 4.96
CA ILE A 150 24.06 0.21 5.43
C ILE A 150 23.00 -0.46 4.55
N ASN A 151 22.24 -1.37 5.14
CA ASN A 151 21.08 -1.99 4.46
C ASN A 151 19.88 -1.05 4.54
N VAL A 152 19.64 -0.31 3.47
CA VAL A 152 18.52 0.64 3.35
C VAL A 152 17.17 -0.03 3.58
N GLY A 153 17.00 -1.25 3.08
CA GLY A 153 15.77 -2.01 3.26
C GLY A 153 15.50 -2.32 4.74
N GLU A 154 16.53 -2.72 5.48
CA GLU A 154 16.41 -2.97 6.93
C GLU A 154 16.06 -1.70 7.70
N GLN A 155 16.67 -0.55 7.36
CA GLN A 155 16.35 0.73 7.99
C GLN A 155 14.90 1.14 7.75
N ASN A 156 14.41 1.00 6.51
CA ASN A 156 13.03 1.30 6.16
C ASN A 156 12.05 0.40 6.95
N VAL A 157 12.35 -0.89 7.07
CA VAL A 157 11.52 -1.84 7.82
C VAL A 157 11.57 -1.54 9.31
N ALA A 158 12.75 -1.31 9.89
CA ALA A 158 12.90 -0.98 11.31
C ALA A 158 12.14 0.30 11.69
N PHE A 159 12.21 1.34 10.84
CA PHE A 159 11.45 2.57 11.03
C PHE A 159 9.94 2.27 11.08
N ILE A 160 9.41 1.52 10.12
CA ILE A 160 7.97 1.21 10.06
C ILE A 160 7.51 0.37 11.23
N ASP A 161 8.30 -0.60 11.66
CA ASP A 161 7.95 -1.42 12.83
C ASP A 161 7.83 -0.54 14.09
N GLN A 162 8.76 0.39 14.30
CA GLN A 162 8.72 1.35 15.41
C GLN A 162 7.51 2.30 15.29
N PHE A 163 7.26 2.86 14.09
CA PHE A 163 6.14 3.76 13.85
C PHE A 163 4.80 3.09 14.15
N LEU A 164 4.53 1.92 13.53
CA LEU A 164 3.27 1.21 13.71
C LEU A 164 3.05 0.76 15.17
N ALA A 165 4.13 0.39 15.87
CA ALA A 165 4.06 0.07 17.30
C ALA A 165 3.70 1.31 18.14
N SER A 166 4.34 2.48 17.90
CA SER A 166 4.04 3.72 18.61
C SER A 166 2.60 4.20 18.37
N GLU A 167 2.10 4.03 17.16
CA GLU A 167 0.73 4.36 16.76
C GLU A 167 -0.32 3.31 17.18
N ARG A 168 0.12 2.19 17.76
CA ARG A 168 -0.73 1.05 18.16
C ARG A 168 -1.54 0.47 17.00
N ILE A 169 -0.99 0.53 15.77
CA ILE A 169 -1.61 -0.06 14.58
C ILE A 169 -1.11 -1.50 14.42
N PRO A 170 -1.96 -2.52 14.54
CA PRO A 170 -1.54 -3.91 14.45
C PRO A 170 -1.13 -4.28 13.03
N VAL A 171 0.03 -4.96 12.89
CA VAL A 171 0.49 -5.54 11.63
C VAL A 171 -0.12 -6.94 11.47
N VAL A 172 -1.05 -7.08 10.53
CA VAL A 172 -1.79 -8.33 10.29
C VAL A 172 -1.19 -9.20 9.17
N SER A 173 -0.28 -8.65 8.36
CA SER A 173 0.44 -9.40 7.32
C SER A 173 1.72 -8.67 6.96
N ARG A 174 2.76 -9.44 6.59
CA ARG A 174 4.02 -8.85 6.12
C ARG A 174 4.74 -9.78 5.13
N ASP A 175 5.42 -9.16 4.17
CA ASP A 175 6.41 -9.77 3.28
C ASP A 175 7.52 -8.75 3.08
N VAL A 176 8.54 -8.80 3.93
CA VAL A 176 9.60 -7.79 4.02
C VAL A 176 10.97 -8.43 3.95
N LEU A 177 11.98 -7.58 3.67
CA LEU A 177 13.37 -7.99 3.51
C LEU A 177 13.54 -8.96 2.33
N ASP A 178 14.46 -9.96 2.43
CA ASP A 178 14.79 -10.87 1.33
C ASP A 178 15.57 -10.14 0.21
N ILE A 179 15.95 -10.89 -0.82
CA ILE A 179 16.77 -10.39 -1.95
C ILE A 179 15.94 -10.05 -3.19
N HIS A 180 14.65 -10.35 -3.18
CA HIS A 180 13.79 -10.20 -4.34
C HIS A 180 13.01 -8.89 -4.32
N PRO A 181 13.02 -8.12 -5.42
CA PRO A 181 12.02 -7.07 -5.61
C PRO A 181 10.64 -7.69 -5.74
N ARG A 182 9.61 -6.91 -5.45
CA ARG A 182 8.23 -7.41 -5.45
C ARG A 182 7.22 -6.41 -6.00
N LYS A 183 6.28 -6.89 -6.79
CA LYS A 183 5.05 -6.15 -7.13
C LYS A 183 4.01 -6.43 -6.06
N VAL A 184 3.44 -5.37 -5.50
CA VAL A 184 2.35 -5.43 -4.53
C VAL A 184 1.10 -4.88 -5.18
N CYS A 185 -0.03 -5.56 -4.96
CA CYS A 185 -1.35 -5.16 -5.43
C CYS A 185 -2.31 -5.20 -4.23
N LEU A 186 -2.98 -4.09 -3.94
CA LEU A 186 -3.98 -3.97 -2.87
C LEU A 186 -5.36 -3.73 -3.46
N PHE A 187 -6.34 -4.50 -3.01
CA PHE A 187 -7.77 -4.25 -3.17
C PHE A 187 -8.24 -3.48 -1.92
N PRO A 188 -8.50 -2.17 -2.03
CA PRO A 188 -8.64 -1.31 -0.85
C PRO A 188 -9.87 -1.64 0.02
N GLY A 189 -10.99 -1.94 -0.61
CA GLY A 189 -12.25 -2.20 0.11
C GLY A 189 -12.22 -3.48 0.94
N SER A 190 -11.69 -4.56 0.39
CA SER A 190 -11.53 -5.85 1.10
C SER A 190 -10.27 -5.92 1.93
N GLY A 191 -9.29 -5.06 1.67
CA GLY A 191 -7.96 -5.13 2.24
C GLY A 191 -7.16 -6.35 1.78
N ARG A 192 -7.57 -7.03 0.71
CA ARG A 192 -6.82 -8.13 0.14
C ARG A 192 -5.56 -7.60 -0.54
N ALA A 193 -4.40 -8.13 -0.17
CA ALA A 193 -3.12 -7.81 -0.80
C ALA A 193 -2.54 -9.04 -1.49
N LEU A 194 -1.98 -8.85 -2.66
CA LEU A 194 -1.26 -9.87 -3.42
C LEU A 194 0.18 -9.40 -3.63
N VAL A 195 1.12 -10.32 -3.46
CA VAL A 195 2.55 -10.07 -3.64
C VAL A 195 3.08 -11.02 -4.72
N LYS A 196 3.82 -10.46 -5.67
CA LYS A 196 4.57 -11.24 -6.66
C LYS A 196 6.04 -10.90 -6.52
N LYS A 197 6.86 -11.87 -6.11
CA LYS A 197 8.32 -11.75 -6.16
C LYS A 197 8.76 -11.69 -7.63
N LEU A 198 9.63 -10.74 -7.93
CA LEU A 198 10.14 -10.50 -9.28
C LEU A 198 11.50 -11.17 -9.46
N ALA A 199 11.85 -11.50 -10.71
CA ALA A 199 13.13 -12.13 -11.00
C ALA A 199 14.31 -11.19 -10.72
N ALA A 200 15.46 -11.75 -10.34
CA ALA A 200 16.67 -10.99 -10.04
C ALA A 200 17.13 -10.12 -11.22
N ALA A 201 16.86 -10.53 -12.45
CA ALA A 201 17.16 -9.71 -13.64
C ALA A 201 16.45 -8.35 -13.67
N GLN A 202 15.35 -8.19 -12.95
CA GLN A 202 14.61 -6.92 -12.83
C GLN A 202 15.12 -6.07 -11.66
N ALA A 203 15.93 -6.65 -10.75
CA ALA A 203 16.39 -5.99 -9.54
C ALA A 203 17.27 -4.77 -9.84
N SER A 204 18.17 -4.86 -10.83
CA SER A 204 19.11 -3.77 -11.17
C SER A 204 18.39 -2.50 -11.65
N GLY A 205 17.37 -2.65 -12.49
CA GLY A 205 16.56 -1.52 -12.97
C GLY A 205 15.77 -0.85 -11.85
N ILE A 206 15.19 -1.64 -10.95
CA ILE A 206 14.44 -1.14 -9.79
C ILE A 206 15.40 -0.44 -8.83
N ALA A 207 16.55 -1.05 -8.51
CA ALA A 207 17.55 -0.47 -7.64
C ALA A 207 18.09 0.87 -8.16
N SER A 208 18.32 0.98 -9.48
CA SER A 208 18.77 2.23 -10.11
C SER A 208 17.72 3.34 -9.98
N GLN A 209 16.44 3.03 -10.17
CA GLN A 209 15.34 3.98 -9.99
C GLN A 209 15.24 4.45 -8.55
N GLU A 210 15.29 3.52 -7.59
CA GLU A 210 15.25 3.84 -6.17
C GLU A 210 16.46 4.68 -5.73
N ALA A 211 17.66 4.37 -6.22
CA ALA A 211 18.87 5.15 -5.91
C ALA A 211 18.77 6.60 -6.42
N ALA A 212 18.21 6.80 -7.62
CA ALA A 212 17.99 8.13 -8.16
C ALA A 212 17.01 8.95 -7.31
N VAL A 213 15.89 8.33 -6.89
CA VAL A 213 14.91 8.98 -6.01
C VAL A 213 15.51 9.31 -4.65
N ARG A 214 16.26 8.38 -4.03
CA ARG A 214 16.92 8.62 -2.75
C ARG A 214 17.91 9.78 -2.83
N GLY A 215 18.71 9.84 -3.88
CA GLY A 215 19.63 10.95 -4.11
C GLY A 215 18.92 12.30 -4.29
N ALA A 216 17.75 12.31 -4.91
CA ALA A 216 16.92 13.51 -5.03
C ALA A 216 16.35 13.94 -3.68
N LEU A 217 15.80 13.00 -2.89
CA LEU A 217 15.25 13.25 -1.56
C LEU A 217 16.31 13.79 -0.58
N SER A 218 17.53 13.26 -0.64
CA SER A 218 18.64 13.70 0.23
C SER A 218 19.13 15.11 -0.09
N LYS A 219 18.90 15.60 -1.32
CA LYS A 219 19.27 16.96 -1.77
C LYS A 219 18.14 17.98 -1.57
N ALA A 220 16.91 17.53 -1.40
CA ALA A 220 15.79 18.44 -1.17
C ALA A 220 16.01 19.19 0.15
N PRO A 221 15.83 20.53 0.18
CA PRO A 221 15.87 21.27 1.43
C PRO A 221 14.83 20.65 2.37
N ALA A 222 15.18 20.50 3.65
CA ALA A 222 14.22 20.02 4.65
C ALA A 222 13.00 20.96 4.56
N GLN A 223 11.92 20.47 3.95
CA GLN A 223 10.69 21.24 3.88
C GLN A 223 10.31 21.58 5.31
N SER A 224 10.28 22.88 5.59
CA SER A 224 9.77 23.36 6.86
C SER A 224 8.36 22.81 7.00
N ALA A 225 8.08 22.11 8.08
CA ALA A 225 6.75 21.65 8.47
C ALA A 225 5.86 22.86 8.85
N ALA A 226 5.82 23.88 7.97
CA ALA A 226 5.01 25.08 8.05
C ALA A 226 3.72 24.94 7.23
N GLY A 227 3.33 23.73 6.88
CA GLY A 227 1.96 23.41 6.53
C GLY A 227 1.27 23.00 7.83
N SER A 228 0.33 23.81 8.29
CA SER A 228 -0.52 23.50 9.44
C SER A 228 -1.16 22.13 9.27
N VAL A 229 -0.58 21.10 9.89
CA VAL A 229 -1.26 19.83 10.11
C VAL A 229 -2.30 20.15 11.18
N GLU A 230 -3.53 20.39 10.79
CA GLU A 230 -4.64 20.41 11.73
C GLU A 230 -4.84 19.00 12.24
N LEU A 231 -4.43 18.78 13.46
CA LEU A 231 -4.75 17.57 14.23
C LEU A 231 -6.22 17.66 14.62
N PHE A 232 -7.03 16.78 14.08
CA PHE A 232 -8.42 16.59 14.50
C PHE A 232 -8.53 15.44 15.51
#